data_5315a6358934436d1fdc35ba43b1b0a8
#
_entry.id   5315a6358934436d1fdc35ba43b1b0a8
#
_cell.length_a   1.000
_cell.length_b   1.000
_cell.length_c   1.000
_cell.angle_alpha   90.00
_cell.angle_beta   90.00
_cell.angle_gamma   90.00
#
_symmetry.space_group_name_H-M   'P 1'
#
loop_
_entity.id
_entity.type
_entity.pdbx_description
1 polymer ?
#
loop_
_entity_poly.entity_id
_entity_poly.type
_entity_poly.pdbx_seq_one_letter_code
_entity_poly.pdbx_strand_id
1 'polypeptide(L)'
;DWSSDVCSSDLARAQVVELSKKHGLHVDPDAKIETLPVGVRQRVEILKALYRKSDILVLDEPSAVLTPQETEELFEIIRGLAKGGTSVIFITHKLNEVIAVADKITVLRRGAVAGESTPKKATPAKLAEMMVGREVQLTVSRSKSKVAEPVLQVKGLNVLNDSGVLSVNNATFEVRSGEILRS
;
A
#
# COMPACT_ATOMS: atom_id res chain seq x y z
N ASP A 1 7.36 -42.64 -5.78
CA ASP A 1 6.99 -42.28 -7.15
C ASP A 1 7.28 -40.81 -7.37
N TRP A 2 8.53 -40.49 -7.74
CA TRP A 2 9.07 -39.11 -7.87
C TRP A 2 8.53 -38.34 -9.06
N SER A 3 7.81 -38.99 -9.98
CA SER A 3 7.31 -38.36 -11.22
C SER A 3 6.03 -37.55 -11.00
N SER A 4 5.24 -37.83 -9.96
CA SER A 4 3.98 -37.12 -9.69
C SER A 4 4.20 -35.77 -9.03
N ASP A 5 5.23 -35.60 -8.19
CA ASP A 5 5.49 -34.36 -7.47
C ASP A 5 6.08 -33.27 -8.38
N VAL A 6 6.94 -33.66 -9.33
CA VAL A 6 7.50 -32.73 -10.33
C VAL A 6 6.41 -32.19 -11.25
N CYS A 7 5.45 -33.05 -11.65
CA CYS A 7 4.35 -32.64 -12.51
C CYS A 7 3.36 -31.67 -11.81
N SER A 8 3.17 -31.80 -10.49
CA SER A 8 2.28 -30.91 -9.73
C SER A 8 2.90 -29.53 -9.49
N SER A 9 4.21 -29.45 -9.25
CA SER A 9 4.94 -28.19 -9.08
C SER A 9 5.01 -27.39 -10.38
N ASP A 10 5.27 -28.04 -11.53
CA ASP A 10 5.33 -27.38 -12.82
C ASP A 10 3.95 -26.84 -13.25
N LEU A 11 2.88 -27.58 -12.97
CA LEU A 11 1.52 -27.15 -13.23
C LEU A 11 1.15 -25.93 -12.37
N ALA A 12 1.47 -25.95 -11.08
CA ALA A 12 1.25 -24.84 -10.17
C ALA A 12 2.04 -23.60 -10.61
N ARG A 13 3.31 -23.78 -11.01
CA ARG A 13 4.17 -22.72 -11.54
C ARG A 13 3.57 -22.09 -12.80
N ALA A 14 3.11 -22.88 -13.73
CA ALA A 14 2.47 -22.39 -14.97
C ALA A 14 1.22 -21.57 -14.67
N GLN A 15 0.39 -22.01 -13.74
CA GLN A 15 -0.82 -21.29 -13.29
C GLN A 15 -0.48 -19.96 -12.59
N VAL A 16 0.55 -19.92 -11.76
CA VAL A 16 1.04 -18.69 -11.13
C VAL A 16 1.51 -17.70 -12.19
N VAL A 17 2.28 -18.14 -13.17
CA VAL A 17 2.77 -17.30 -14.29
C VAL A 17 1.59 -16.75 -15.10
N GLU A 18 0.61 -17.57 -15.43
CA GLU A 18 -0.57 -17.18 -16.19
C GLU A 18 -1.38 -16.12 -15.45
N LEU A 19 -1.72 -16.35 -14.16
CA LEU A 19 -2.45 -15.40 -13.33
C LEU A 19 -1.66 -14.10 -13.13
N SER A 20 -0.35 -14.19 -12.88
CA SER A 20 0.53 -13.04 -12.73
C SER A 20 0.49 -12.15 -13.97
N LYS A 21 0.61 -12.73 -15.16
CA LYS A 21 0.51 -11.99 -16.44
C LYS A 21 -0.88 -11.42 -16.68
N LYS A 22 -1.92 -12.22 -16.45
CA LYS A 22 -3.33 -11.82 -16.68
C LYS A 22 -3.72 -10.60 -15.85
N HIS A 23 -3.22 -10.50 -14.62
CA HIS A 23 -3.59 -9.43 -13.68
C HIS A 23 -2.48 -8.39 -13.46
N GLY A 24 -1.37 -8.46 -14.20
CA GLY A 24 -0.27 -7.48 -14.10
C GLY A 24 0.48 -7.49 -12.76
N LEU A 25 0.47 -8.65 -12.05
CA LEU A 25 1.02 -8.74 -10.70
C LEU A 25 2.55 -8.84 -10.66
N HIS A 26 3.19 -9.24 -11.76
CA HIS A 26 4.65 -9.34 -11.93
C HIS A 26 5.37 -10.03 -10.76
N VAL A 27 5.01 -11.27 -10.48
CA VAL A 27 5.63 -12.11 -9.43
C VAL A 27 6.52 -13.15 -10.08
N ASP A 28 7.75 -13.33 -9.56
CA ASP A 28 8.63 -14.43 -9.91
C ASP A 28 8.19 -15.70 -9.15
N PRO A 29 7.74 -16.76 -9.84
CA PRO A 29 7.25 -17.97 -9.20
C PRO A 29 8.36 -18.77 -8.48
N ASP A 30 9.63 -18.53 -8.79
CA ASP A 30 10.77 -19.24 -8.22
C ASP A 30 11.40 -18.50 -7.04
N ALA A 31 10.98 -17.27 -6.78
CA ALA A 31 11.50 -16.46 -5.69
C ALA A 31 11.03 -16.94 -4.31
N LYS A 32 11.92 -16.94 -3.34
CA LYS A 32 11.57 -17.22 -1.94
C LYS A 32 10.82 -16.02 -1.34
N ILE A 33 9.66 -16.26 -0.75
CA ILE A 33 8.81 -15.19 -0.17
C ILE A 33 9.57 -14.35 0.86
N GLU A 34 10.45 -14.96 1.65
CA GLU A 34 11.24 -14.29 2.69
C GLU A 34 12.16 -13.19 2.13
N THR A 35 12.64 -13.36 0.90
CA THR A 35 13.56 -12.41 0.23
C THR A 35 12.85 -11.32 -0.57
N LEU A 36 11.52 -11.43 -0.75
CA LEU A 36 10.76 -10.48 -1.56
C LEU A 36 10.54 -9.16 -0.83
N PRO A 37 10.60 -8.01 -1.52
CA PRO A 37 10.13 -6.73 -1.02
C PRO A 37 8.67 -6.80 -0.58
N VAL A 38 8.27 -5.94 0.35
CA VAL A 38 6.92 -5.97 0.96
C VAL A 38 5.83 -5.80 -0.10
N GLY A 39 6.00 -4.90 -1.06
CA GLY A 39 5.04 -4.71 -2.17
C GLY A 39 4.85 -5.95 -3.03
N VAL A 40 5.94 -6.71 -3.27
CA VAL A 40 5.85 -7.97 -4.03
C VAL A 40 5.16 -9.06 -3.20
N ARG A 41 5.44 -9.16 -1.90
CA ARG A 41 4.72 -10.09 -1.00
C ARG A 41 3.21 -9.84 -1.03
N GLN A 42 2.79 -8.59 -1.04
CA GLN A 42 1.39 -8.25 -1.13
C GLN A 42 0.76 -8.68 -2.45
N ARG A 43 1.47 -8.56 -3.58
CA ARG A 43 1.02 -9.09 -4.88
C ARG A 43 0.85 -10.61 -4.82
N VAL A 44 1.74 -11.32 -4.10
CA VAL A 44 1.61 -12.78 -3.87
C VAL A 44 0.33 -13.11 -3.09
N GLU A 45 -0.02 -12.34 -2.05
CA GLU A 45 -1.27 -12.57 -1.31
C GLU A 45 -2.52 -12.34 -2.19
N ILE A 46 -2.52 -11.31 -3.02
CA ILE A 46 -3.58 -11.09 -3.99
C ILE A 46 -3.66 -12.26 -4.99
N LEU A 47 -2.50 -12.71 -5.50
CA LEU A 47 -2.43 -13.84 -6.44
C LEU A 47 -3.00 -15.12 -5.82
N LYS A 48 -2.73 -15.40 -4.54
CA LYS A 48 -3.29 -16.54 -3.79
C LYS A 48 -4.82 -16.49 -3.71
N ALA A 49 -5.39 -15.31 -3.48
CA ALA A 49 -6.84 -15.13 -3.48
C ALA A 49 -7.44 -15.37 -4.88
N LEU A 50 -6.81 -14.86 -5.92
CA LEU A 50 -7.24 -15.05 -7.32
C LEU A 50 -7.10 -16.51 -7.78
N TYR A 51 -6.06 -17.20 -7.33
CA TYR A 51 -5.88 -18.63 -7.62
C TYR A 51 -7.07 -19.47 -7.11
N ARG A 52 -7.65 -19.06 -5.98
CA ARG A 52 -8.84 -19.69 -5.40
C ARG A 52 -10.15 -19.30 -6.10
N LYS A 53 -10.09 -18.53 -7.20
CA LYS A 53 -11.25 -18.03 -7.96
C LYS A 53 -12.27 -17.30 -7.10
N SER A 54 -11.78 -16.43 -6.21
CA SER A 54 -12.62 -15.64 -5.33
C SER A 54 -13.32 -14.52 -6.12
N ASP A 55 -14.64 -14.44 -6.05
CA ASP A 55 -15.44 -13.37 -6.66
C ASP A 55 -15.36 -12.07 -5.85
N ILE A 56 -15.00 -12.17 -4.57
CA ILE A 56 -14.87 -11.04 -3.65
C ILE A 56 -13.47 -11.06 -3.01
N LEU A 57 -12.76 -9.95 -3.11
CA LEU A 57 -11.46 -9.73 -2.50
C LEU A 57 -11.58 -8.68 -1.40
N VAL A 58 -11.16 -9.01 -0.18
CA VAL A 58 -11.11 -8.06 0.94
C VAL A 58 -9.65 -7.72 1.23
N LEU A 59 -9.32 -6.44 1.16
CA LEU A 59 -7.98 -5.90 1.42
C LEU A 59 -8.05 -4.96 2.62
N ASP A 60 -7.38 -5.33 3.71
CA ASP A 60 -7.32 -4.54 4.93
C ASP A 60 -5.97 -3.82 5.02
N GLU A 61 -6.00 -2.47 5.05
CA GLU A 61 -4.83 -1.57 5.07
C GLU A 61 -3.71 -1.95 4.07
N PRO A 62 -4.02 -2.26 2.81
CA PRO A 62 -3.05 -2.89 1.91
C PRO A 62 -1.91 -1.95 1.49
N SER A 63 -2.04 -0.65 1.69
CA SER A 63 -1.02 0.37 1.37
C SER A 63 -0.20 0.83 2.58
N ALA A 64 -0.38 0.22 3.76
CA ALA A 64 0.20 0.71 5.01
C ALA A 64 1.74 0.81 4.99
N VAL A 65 2.39 -0.11 4.29
CA VAL A 65 3.86 -0.25 4.24
C VAL A 65 4.41 -0.05 2.82
N LEU A 66 3.59 0.40 1.88
CA LEU A 66 3.97 0.62 0.50
C LEU A 66 4.50 2.04 0.29
N THR A 67 5.45 2.17 -0.64
CA THR A 67 5.84 3.46 -1.19
C THR A 67 4.69 4.06 -2.02
N PRO A 68 4.70 5.38 -2.29
CA PRO A 68 3.69 5.99 -3.17
C PRO A 68 3.58 5.32 -4.55
N GLN A 69 4.73 4.94 -5.14
CA GLN A 69 4.76 4.26 -6.42
C GLN A 69 4.10 2.87 -6.36
N GLU A 70 4.44 2.07 -5.34
CA GLU A 70 3.83 0.76 -5.13
C GLU A 70 2.33 0.85 -4.84
N THR A 71 1.89 1.93 -4.18
CA THR A 71 0.47 2.20 -3.92
C THR A 71 -0.30 2.45 -5.22
N GLU A 72 0.25 3.25 -6.14
CA GLU A 72 -0.37 3.47 -7.46
C GLU A 72 -0.43 2.17 -8.28
N GLU A 73 0.63 1.37 -8.27
CA GLU A 73 0.62 0.06 -8.92
C GLU A 73 -0.45 -0.88 -8.33
N LEU A 74 -0.62 -0.87 -7.00
CA LEU A 74 -1.70 -1.60 -6.34
C LEU A 74 -3.08 -1.14 -6.81
N PHE A 75 -3.29 0.17 -6.95
CA PHE A 75 -4.57 0.71 -7.43
C PHE A 75 -4.86 0.32 -8.88
N GLU A 76 -3.85 0.28 -9.76
CA GLU A 76 -4.02 -0.22 -11.11
C GLU A 76 -4.44 -1.71 -11.12
N ILE A 77 -3.84 -2.53 -10.25
CA ILE A 77 -4.22 -3.93 -10.07
C ILE A 77 -5.68 -4.04 -9.60
N ILE A 78 -6.08 -3.27 -8.58
CA ILE A 78 -7.45 -3.27 -8.04
C ILE A 78 -8.46 -2.88 -9.13
N ARG A 79 -8.17 -1.82 -9.89
CA ARG A 79 -9.02 -1.39 -11.01
C ARG A 79 -9.12 -2.46 -12.10
N GLY A 80 -8.02 -3.14 -12.40
CA GLY A 80 -7.97 -4.26 -13.34
C GLY A 80 -8.83 -5.43 -12.89
N LEU A 81 -8.79 -5.79 -11.61
CA LEU A 81 -9.61 -6.84 -11.01
C LEU A 81 -11.11 -6.51 -11.06
N ALA A 82 -11.45 -5.27 -10.69
CA ALA A 82 -12.84 -4.80 -10.74
C ALA A 82 -13.41 -4.83 -12.18
N LYS A 83 -12.62 -4.38 -13.16
CA LYS A 83 -12.98 -4.50 -14.59
C LYS A 83 -13.14 -5.96 -15.04
N GLY A 84 -12.39 -6.88 -14.44
CA GLY A 84 -12.48 -8.32 -14.68
C GLY A 84 -13.67 -9.00 -13.98
N GLY A 85 -14.48 -8.26 -13.21
CA GLY A 85 -15.68 -8.77 -12.53
C GLY A 85 -15.47 -9.15 -11.06
N THR A 86 -14.27 -9.01 -10.52
CA THR A 86 -14.01 -9.26 -9.08
C THR A 86 -14.46 -8.05 -8.26
N SER A 87 -15.30 -8.28 -7.25
CA SER A 87 -15.67 -7.24 -6.30
C SER A 87 -14.55 -7.04 -5.28
N VAL A 88 -14.13 -5.80 -5.04
CA VAL A 88 -13.06 -5.51 -4.09
C VAL A 88 -13.59 -4.67 -2.93
N ILE A 89 -13.38 -5.13 -1.70
CA ILE A 89 -13.60 -4.37 -0.48
C ILE A 89 -12.24 -3.89 0.01
N PHE A 90 -12.03 -2.58 -0.05
CA PHE A 90 -10.77 -1.93 0.32
C PHE A 90 -10.96 -1.17 1.63
N ILE A 91 -10.30 -1.62 2.70
CA ILE A 91 -10.39 -1.03 4.03
C ILE A 91 -9.14 -0.20 4.27
N THR A 92 -9.30 1.09 4.56
CA THR A 92 -8.19 1.99 4.89
C THR A 92 -8.66 3.22 5.67
N HIS A 93 -7.74 3.84 6.39
CA HIS A 93 -7.94 5.15 7.02
C HIS A 93 -7.33 6.30 6.20
N LYS A 94 -6.67 6.01 5.08
CA LYS A 94 -6.04 7.00 4.20
C LYS A 94 -7.05 7.58 3.22
N LEU A 95 -7.63 8.71 3.55
CA LEU A 95 -8.77 9.32 2.84
C LEU A 95 -8.52 9.59 1.35
N ASN A 96 -7.31 9.98 0.99
CA ASN A 96 -6.94 10.23 -0.41
C ASN A 96 -6.95 8.94 -1.24
N GLU A 97 -6.56 7.82 -0.65
CA GLU A 97 -6.58 6.51 -1.32
C GLU A 97 -8.00 6.06 -1.62
N VAL A 98 -8.90 6.22 -0.63
CA VAL A 98 -10.33 5.90 -0.82
C VAL A 98 -10.92 6.69 -1.97
N ILE A 99 -10.66 8.00 -2.04
CA ILE A 99 -11.17 8.86 -3.11
C ILE A 99 -10.57 8.48 -4.47
N ALA A 100 -9.32 8.01 -4.50
CA ALA A 100 -8.63 7.66 -5.73
C ALA A 100 -9.12 6.33 -6.35
N VAL A 101 -9.52 5.33 -5.54
CA VAL A 101 -9.75 3.97 -6.02
C VAL A 101 -11.19 3.48 -5.92
N ALA A 102 -11.99 3.99 -4.97
CA ALA A 102 -13.31 3.44 -4.70
C ALA A 102 -14.40 3.93 -5.66
N ASP A 103 -15.41 3.09 -5.90
CA ASP A 103 -16.67 3.48 -6.56
C ASP A 103 -17.70 3.94 -5.54
N LYS A 104 -17.74 3.28 -4.38
CA LYS A 104 -18.62 3.57 -3.24
C LYS A 104 -17.80 3.61 -1.96
N ILE A 105 -18.11 4.55 -1.08
CA ILE A 105 -17.45 4.76 0.21
C ILE A 105 -18.46 4.56 1.33
N THR A 106 -18.16 3.68 2.27
CA THR A 106 -18.92 3.48 3.50
C THR A 106 -18.00 3.75 4.69
N VAL A 107 -18.39 4.69 5.53
CA VAL A 107 -17.63 5.05 6.73
C VAL A 107 -18.18 4.30 7.93
N LEU A 108 -17.28 3.57 8.61
CA LEU A 108 -17.60 2.86 9.86
C LEU A 108 -17.06 3.63 11.06
N ARG A 109 -17.85 3.72 12.10
CA ARG A 109 -17.44 4.31 13.38
C ARG A 109 -18.13 3.60 14.54
N ARG A 110 -17.35 3.14 15.52
CA ARG A 110 -17.86 2.44 16.73
C ARG A 110 -18.76 1.25 16.39
N GLY A 111 -18.41 0.47 15.38
CA GLY A 111 -19.16 -0.72 14.96
C GLY A 111 -20.44 -0.46 14.16
N ALA A 112 -20.73 0.81 13.78
CA ALA A 112 -21.91 1.18 13.01
C ALA A 112 -21.52 1.96 11.74
N VAL A 113 -22.40 1.95 10.74
CA VAL A 113 -22.27 2.80 9.55
C VAL A 113 -22.55 4.25 9.95
N ALA A 114 -21.54 5.10 9.88
CA ALA A 114 -21.61 6.53 10.17
C ALA A 114 -22.09 7.35 8.96
N GLY A 115 -21.86 6.83 7.74
CA GLY A 115 -22.33 7.47 6.52
C GLY A 115 -21.83 6.77 5.27
N GLU A 116 -22.41 7.15 4.14
CA GLU A 116 -22.03 6.67 2.81
C GLU A 116 -21.76 7.86 1.87
N SER A 117 -20.88 7.66 0.91
CA SER A 117 -20.53 8.66 -0.09
C SER A 117 -20.04 8.01 -1.39
N THR A 118 -19.76 8.83 -2.38
CA THR A 118 -19.05 8.44 -3.59
C THR A 118 -17.82 9.34 -3.76
N PRO A 119 -16.78 8.94 -4.48
CA PRO A 119 -15.58 9.75 -4.69
C PRO A 119 -15.91 11.15 -5.22
N LYS A 120 -16.89 11.26 -6.10
CA LYS A 120 -17.32 12.56 -6.69
C LYS A 120 -17.89 13.54 -5.67
N LYS A 121 -18.47 13.04 -4.56
CA LYS A 121 -19.10 13.85 -3.50
C LYS A 121 -18.28 13.91 -2.23
N ALA A 122 -17.25 13.07 -2.12
CA ALA A 122 -16.39 12.98 -0.96
C ALA A 122 -15.28 14.03 -1.00
N THR A 123 -15.00 14.60 0.17
CA THR A 123 -13.78 15.35 0.42
C THR A 123 -13.07 14.74 1.62
N PRO A 124 -11.74 14.84 1.74
CA PRO A 124 -11.02 14.34 2.91
C PRO A 124 -11.60 14.88 4.23
N ALA A 125 -11.96 16.18 4.27
CA ALA A 125 -12.54 16.81 5.44
C ALA A 125 -13.89 16.17 5.85
N LYS A 126 -14.79 15.95 4.89
CA LYS A 126 -16.10 15.35 5.13
C LYS A 126 -15.99 13.88 5.57
N LEU A 127 -15.06 13.11 4.97
CA LEU A 127 -14.80 11.74 5.39
C LEU A 127 -14.21 11.69 6.81
N ALA A 128 -13.25 12.57 7.11
CA ALA A 128 -12.66 12.68 8.44
C ALA A 128 -13.72 13.04 9.50
N GLU A 129 -14.63 13.98 9.20
CA GLU A 129 -15.74 14.33 10.08
C GLU A 129 -16.64 13.13 10.37
N MET A 130 -17.02 12.35 9.34
CA MET A 130 -17.81 11.13 9.53
C MET A 130 -17.09 10.10 10.41
N MET A 131 -15.77 9.92 10.22
CA MET A 131 -14.95 8.96 10.97
C MET A 131 -14.81 9.36 12.43
N VAL A 132 -14.55 10.64 12.72
CA VAL A 132 -14.31 11.15 14.08
C VAL A 132 -15.63 11.54 14.79
N GLY A 133 -16.62 12.00 14.03
CA GLY A 133 -17.93 12.44 14.52
C GLY A 133 -17.98 13.87 15.03
N ARG A 134 -16.99 14.66 14.70
CA ARG A 134 -16.91 16.10 14.92
C ARG A 134 -16.11 16.74 13.79
N GLU A 135 -16.27 18.02 13.58
CA GLU A 135 -15.44 18.77 12.63
C GLU A 135 -13.96 18.58 12.94
N VAL A 136 -13.20 18.24 11.92
CA VAL A 136 -11.76 17.98 12.01
C VAL A 136 -11.02 19.01 11.16
N GLN A 137 -10.18 19.81 11.82
CA GLN A 137 -9.23 20.65 11.10
C GLN A 137 -8.07 19.78 10.60
N LEU A 138 -8.05 19.48 9.30
CA LEU A 138 -6.98 18.69 8.67
C LEU A 138 -5.69 19.49 8.49
N THR A 139 -5.76 20.82 8.63
CA THR A 139 -4.62 21.71 8.54
C THR A 139 -4.31 22.33 9.88
N VAL A 140 -3.10 22.08 10.37
CA VAL A 140 -2.59 22.80 11.55
C VAL A 140 -1.97 24.10 11.06
N SER A 141 -2.54 25.24 11.47
CA SER A 141 -1.88 26.53 11.26
C SER A 141 -0.62 26.58 12.13
N ARG A 142 0.54 26.45 11.53
CA ARG A 142 1.82 26.64 12.23
C ARG A 142 2.19 28.12 12.23
N SER A 143 2.46 28.66 13.41
CA SER A 143 3.28 29.84 13.54
C SER A 143 4.66 29.51 12.97
N LYS A 144 5.27 30.44 12.22
CA LYS A 144 6.65 30.28 11.73
C LYS A 144 7.55 30.06 12.93
N SER A 145 8.10 28.84 13.11
CA SER A 145 9.15 28.61 14.09
C SER A 145 10.39 29.39 13.62
N LYS A 146 11.09 29.98 14.56
CA LYS A 146 12.41 30.57 14.28
C LYS A 146 13.37 29.40 14.15
N VAL A 147 13.77 29.10 12.91
CA VAL A 147 14.81 28.13 12.62
C VAL A 147 16.13 28.72 13.13
N ALA A 148 16.83 27.99 13.99
CA ALA A 148 18.06 28.43 14.63
C ALA A 148 19.27 27.56 14.19
N GLU A 149 20.24 27.37 15.07
CA GLU A 149 21.50 26.66 14.80
C GLU A 149 21.26 25.17 14.45
N PRO A 150 22.15 24.57 13.63
CA PRO A 150 22.11 23.14 13.34
C PRO A 150 22.28 22.32 14.62
N VAL A 151 21.33 21.38 14.85
CA VAL A 151 21.36 20.44 15.99
C VAL A 151 21.79 19.04 15.58
N LEU A 152 21.69 18.71 14.29
CA LEU A 152 22.16 17.46 13.70
C LEU A 152 22.75 17.73 12.32
N GLN A 153 23.95 17.24 12.09
CA GLN A 153 24.59 17.24 10.77
C GLN A 153 25.01 15.81 10.42
N VAL A 154 24.53 15.32 9.30
CA VAL A 154 24.88 14.01 8.74
C VAL A 154 25.60 14.25 7.42
N LYS A 155 26.78 13.65 7.25
CA LYS A 155 27.60 13.81 6.03
C LYS A 155 28.04 12.43 5.53
N GLY A 156 27.71 12.10 4.29
CA GLY A 156 28.17 10.89 3.62
C GLY A 156 27.71 9.58 4.30
N LEU A 157 26.51 9.56 4.89
CA LEU A 157 25.99 8.36 5.57
C LEU A 157 25.74 7.24 4.59
N ASN A 158 26.35 6.09 4.86
CA ASN A 158 26.10 4.84 4.16
C ASN A 158 25.58 3.80 5.15
N VAL A 159 24.49 3.12 4.84
CA VAL A 159 23.88 2.09 5.69
C VAL A 159 23.66 0.83 4.88
N LEU A 160 24.12 -0.29 5.41
CA LEU A 160 23.82 -1.61 4.88
C LEU A 160 22.59 -2.18 5.62
N ASN A 161 21.74 -2.91 4.91
CA ASN A 161 20.67 -3.69 5.53
C ASN A 161 21.25 -5.01 6.12
N ASP A 162 20.38 -5.79 6.78
CA ASP A 162 20.76 -7.06 7.41
C ASP A 162 21.31 -8.10 6.41
N SER A 163 21.03 -7.93 5.12
CA SER A 163 21.53 -8.78 4.03
C SER A 163 22.85 -8.24 3.42
N GLY A 164 23.43 -7.18 3.97
CA GLY A 164 24.68 -6.57 3.48
C GLY A 164 24.51 -5.71 2.22
N VAL A 165 23.27 -5.40 1.82
CA VAL A 165 22.98 -4.53 0.67
C VAL A 165 22.96 -3.06 1.13
N LEU A 166 23.56 -2.17 0.33
CA LEU A 166 23.60 -0.74 0.59
C LEU A 166 22.18 -0.14 0.44
N SER A 167 21.53 0.16 1.58
CA SER A 167 20.18 0.72 1.64
C SER A 167 20.16 2.25 1.67
N VAL A 168 21.20 2.87 2.24
CA VAL A 168 21.39 4.33 2.18
C VAL A 168 22.78 4.57 1.61
N ASN A 169 22.86 5.40 0.59
CA ASN A 169 24.09 5.72 -0.11
C ASN A 169 24.39 7.21 -0.04
N ASN A 170 25.48 7.58 0.62
CA ASN A 170 26.05 8.92 0.68
C ASN A 170 25.04 10.03 1.07
N ALA A 171 24.15 9.74 2.03
CA ALA A 171 23.14 10.69 2.48
C ALA A 171 23.80 11.84 3.26
N THR A 172 23.50 13.07 2.89
CA THR A 172 23.99 14.28 3.54
C THR A 172 22.82 15.22 3.80
N PHE A 173 22.60 15.59 5.05
CA PHE A 173 21.53 16.52 5.46
C PHE A 173 21.86 17.17 6.80
N GLU A 174 21.17 18.25 7.13
CA GLU A 174 21.21 18.85 8.47
C GLU A 174 19.79 19.09 8.98
N VAL A 175 19.63 19.09 10.29
CA VAL A 175 18.39 19.49 10.99
C VAL A 175 18.72 20.63 11.93
N ARG A 176 17.93 21.69 11.89
CA ARG A 176 18.10 22.89 12.71
C ARG A 176 17.11 22.92 13.85
N SER A 177 17.47 23.61 14.93
CA SER A 177 16.57 23.83 16.05
C SER A 177 15.26 24.48 15.60
N GLY A 178 14.12 23.93 16.00
CA GLY A 178 12.79 24.41 15.59
C GLY A 178 12.35 24.00 14.17
N GLU A 179 13.14 23.20 13.46
CA GLU A 179 12.84 22.66 12.15
C GLU A 179 12.16 21.28 12.23
N ILE A 180 11.29 20.99 11.26
CA ILE A 180 10.82 19.62 10.99
C ILE A 180 11.26 19.27 9.57
N LEU A 181 12.24 18.38 9.50
CA LEU A 181 12.71 17.83 8.24
C LEU A 181 11.72 16.74 7.77
N ARG A 182 11.35 16.78 6.49
CA ARG A 182 10.57 15.73 5.83
C ARG A 182 11.47 15.06 4.78
N SER A 183 11.58 13.75 4.86
CA SER A 183 12.20 12.88 3.85
C SER A 183 11.22 12.54 2.74
#